data_a79483d65b2ebfe53bff679b6ae335de
#
_entry.id   a79483d65b2ebfe53bff679b6ae335de
#
_cell.length_a   1.000
_cell.length_b   1.000
_cell.length_c   1.000
_cell.angle_alpha   90.00
_cell.angle_beta   90.00
_cell.angle_gamma   90.00
#
_symmetry.space_group_name_H-M   'P 1'
#
loop_
_entity.id
_entity.type
_entity.pdbx_description
1 polymer ?
#
loop_
_entity_poly.entity_id
_entity_poly.type
_entity_poly.pdbx_seq_one_letter_code
_entity_poly.pdbx_strand_id
1 'polypeptide(L)'
;MFEAKKRYGLQVLNYTVTSNHIHLLVHGHEDKDAIPRSLQLIAGRTGQEYNQRKKRKGAFWEDRYHATAVDVDEHLVRCLVYIDLNMVRSRVVKHPNEWSHGGYPEIVEPQQRYRIINRDLLQKLLDIDDGLSGIYSGWVQTALDERTPRQADWTEGVAVGCKDFVEKVKEMLCGRACGRRVHEVGKSGMYALKEPVSAYNDVFEGKMGLLSSENRLFWDIYPDI
;
A
#
# COMPACT_ATOMS: atom_id res chain seq x y z
N MET A 1 7.01 -9.33 -7.20
CA MET A 1 7.35 -7.92 -7.52
C MET A 1 8.60 -7.80 -8.39
N PHE A 2 9.73 -8.36 -8.04
CA PHE A 2 10.97 -8.27 -8.84
C PHE A 2 10.80 -8.66 -10.33
N GLU A 3 10.12 -9.78 -10.62
CA GLU A 3 9.84 -10.19 -12.00
C GLU A 3 8.91 -9.21 -12.74
N ALA A 4 7.96 -8.60 -12.06
CA ALA A 4 7.08 -7.60 -12.66
C ALA A 4 7.86 -6.32 -13.02
N LYS A 5 8.75 -5.87 -12.13
CA LYS A 5 9.68 -4.78 -12.39
C LYS A 5 10.54 -5.06 -13.64
N LYS A 6 11.11 -6.28 -13.73
CA LYS A 6 11.96 -6.68 -14.86
C LYS A 6 11.19 -6.77 -16.18
N ARG A 7 9.95 -7.29 -16.16
CA ARG A 7 9.18 -7.57 -17.40
C ARG A 7 8.40 -6.38 -17.91
N TYR A 8 7.83 -5.59 -17.00
CA TYR A 8 6.89 -4.53 -17.33
C TYR A 8 7.32 -3.15 -16.85
N GLY A 9 8.55 -3.03 -16.33
CA GLY A 9 9.05 -1.74 -15.84
C GLY A 9 8.33 -1.19 -14.61
N LEU A 10 7.67 -2.05 -13.79
CA LEU A 10 6.96 -1.60 -12.60
C LEU A 10 7.85 -0.75 -11.69
N GLN A 11 7.46 0.48 -11.45
CA GLN A 11 8.20 1.43 -10.62
C GLN A 11 7.63 1.39 -9.19
N VAL A 12 8.24 0.59 -8.34
CA VAL A 12 7.82 0.43 -6.94
C VAL A 12 8.50 1.49 -6.09
N LEU A 13 7.71 2.24 -5.31
CA LEU A 13 8.19 3.25 -4.37
C LEU A 13 8.20 2.73 -2.92
N ASN A 14 7.21 1.93 -2.55
CA ASN A 14 7.14 1.23 -1.25
C ASN A 14 6.18 0.05 -1.30
N TYR A 15 6.30 -0.87 -0.35
CA TYR A 15 5.38 -1.99 -0.22
C TYR A 15 5.36 -2.57 1.20
N THR A 16 4.27 -3.23 1.55
CA THR A 16 4.19 -4.13 2.71
C THR A 16 3.32 -5.33 2.35
N VAL A 17 3.88 -6.53 2.52
CA VAL A 17 3.18 -7.79 2.30
C VAL A 17 2.76 -8.35 3.66
N THR A 18 1.47 -8.61 3.80
CA THR A 18 0.89 -9.22 5.01
C THR A 18 0.36 -10.62 4.70
N SER A 19 -0.24 -11.29 5.68
CA SER A 19 -0.79 -12.64 5.50
C SER A 19 -1.95 -12.72 4.50
N ASN A 20 -2.71 -11.63 4.36
CA ASN A 20 -3.96 -11.61 3.60
C ASN A 20 -4.07 -10.47 2.59
N HIS A 21 -3.17 -9.50 2.59
CA HIS A 21 -3.18 -8.42 1.61
C HIS A 21 -1.79 -7.83 1.36
N ILE A 22 -1.68 -7.03 0.31
CA ILE A 22 -0.46 -6.34 -0.08
C ILE A 22 -0.80 -4.85 -0.21
N HIS A 23 -0.05 -4.00 0.47
CA HIS A 23 0.02 -2.59 0.16
C HIS A 23 1.19 -2.36 -0.79
N LEU A 24 0.95 -1.68 -1.89
CA LEU A 24 1.93 -1.45 -2.92
C LEU A 24 1.79 -0.02 -3.45
N LEU A 25 2.81 0.80 -3.23
CA LEU A 25 2.90 2.14 -3.80
C LEU A 25 3.75 2.08 -5.06
N VAL A 26 3.18 2.52 -6.16
CA VAL A 26 3.83 2.51 -7.47
C VAL A 26 3.73 3.87 -8.14
N HIS A 27 4.74 4.24 -8.89
CA HIS A 27 4.69 5.42 -9.75
C HIS A 27 4.05 5.07 -11.09
N GLY A 28 3.25 6.00 -11.62
CA GLY A 28 2.69 5.87 -12.96
C GLY A 28 3.77 5.72 -14.03
N HIS A 29 3.47 5.00 -15.09
CA HIS A 29 4.37 4.74 -16.21
C HIS A 29 3.74 5.28 -17.50
N GLU A 30 4.56 5.62 -18.50
CA GLU A 30 4.07 6.02 -19.82
C GLU A 30 3.23 4.90 -20.46
N ASP A 31 3.65 3.64 -20.30
CA ASP A 31 2.84 2.48 -20.66
C ASP A 31 1.73 2.28 -19.61
N LYS A 32 0.49 2.61 -20.00
CA LYS A 32 -0.71 2.47 -19.16
C LYS A 32 -0.98 1.03 -18.71
N ASP A 33 -0.47 0.05 -19.45
CA ASP A 33 -0.66 -1.37 -19.15
C ASP A 33 0.42 -1.93 -18.20
N ALA A 34 1.48 -1.19 -17.92
CA ALA A 34 2.59 -1.67 -17.09
C ALA A 34 2.12 -2.09 -15.68
N ILE A 35 1.30 -1.25 -15.02
CA ILE A 35 0.76 -1.55 -13.68
C ILE A 35 -0.24 -2.73 -13.74
N PRO A 36 -1.28 -2.72 -14.58
CA PRO A 36 -2.23 -3.84 -14.67
C PRO A 36 -1.56 -5.18 -14.96
N ARG A 37 -0.64 -5.25 -15.94
CA ARG A 37 0.11 -6.46 -16.28
C ARG A 37 1.01 -6.93 -15.14
N SER A 38 1.63 -5.99 -14.44
CA SER A 38 2.47 -6.30 -13.27
C SER A 38 1.65 -6.91 -12.15
N LEU A 39 0.50 -6.31 -11.81
CA LEU A 39 -0.39 -6.83 -10.78
C LEU A 39 -0.99 -8.18 -11.17
N GLN A 40 -1.35 -8.39 -12.44
CA GLN A 40 -1.80 -9.68 -12.95
C GLN A 40 -0.73 -10.77 -12.78
N LEU A 41 0.54 -10.45 -13.11
CA LEU A 41 1.67 -11.37 -12.93
C LEU A 41 1.90 -11.70 -11.46
N ILE A 42 1.91 -10.69 -10.57
CA ILE A 42 2.09 -10.87 -9.14
C ILE A 42 0.97 -11.73 -8.57
N ALA A 43 -0.28 -11.37 -8.83
CA ALA A 43 -1.44 -12.08 -8.32
C ALA A 43 -1.51 -13.53 -8.84
N GLY A 44 -1.29 -13.73 -10.14
CA GLY A 44 -1.33 -15.06 -10.76
C GLY A 44 -0.27 -16.00 -10.18
N ARG A 45 0.99 -15.54 -10.08
CA ARG A 45 2.07 -16.36 -9.52
C ARG A 45 1.86 -16.66 -8.03
N THR A 46 1.49 -15.66 -7.26
CA THR A 46 1.24 -15.87 -5.82
C THR A 46 0.10 -16.86 -5.60
N GLY A 47 -1.00 -16.72 -6.33
CA GLY A 47 -2.13 -17.64 -6.23
C GLY A 47 -1.78 -19.06 -6.67
N GLN A 48 -1.04 -19.23 -7.77
CA GLN A 48 -0.59 -20.53 -8.25
C GLN A 48 0.33 -21.21 -7.23
N GLU A 49 1.35 -20.50 -6.75
CA GLU A 49 2.31 -21.03 -5.78
C GLU A 49 1.66 -21.39 -4.46
N TYR A 50 0.78 -20.53 -3.95
CA TYR A 50 0.01 -20.82 -2.74
C TYR A 50 -0.86 -22.06 -2.90
N ASN A 51 -1.63 -22.15 -4.00
CA ASN A 51 -2.50 -23.29 -4.26
C ASN A 51 -1.71 -24.60 -4.41
N GLN A 52 -0.57 -24.54 -5.10
CA GLN A 52 0.33 -25.69 -5.23
C GLN A 52 0.87 -26.16 -3.87
N ARG A 53 1.40 -25.24 -3.07
CA ARG A 53 1.98 -25.51 -1.74
C ARG A 53 0.93 -26.05 -0.76
N LYS A 54 -0.27 -25.50 -0.79
CA LYS A 54 -1.40 -25.92 0.07
C LYS A 54 -2.25 -27.04 -0.53
N LYS A 55 -1.89 -27.57 -1.70
CA LYS A 55 -2.65 -28.63 -2.43
C LYS A 55 -4.13 -28.29 -2.57
N ARG A 56 -4.47 -27.00 -2.77
CA ARG A 56 -5.85 -26.53 -2.94
C ARG A 56 -6.11 -26.09 -4.38
N LYS A 57 -7.40 -25.95 -4.71
CA LYS A 57 -7.90 -25.41 -5.99
C LYS A 57 -8.80 -24.20 -5.72
N GLY A 58 -9.01 -23.38 -6.74
CA GLY A 58 -9.90 -22.21 -6.69
C GLY A 58 -9.15 -20.89 -6.55
N ALA A 59 -9.90 -19.80 -6.44
CA ALA A 59 -9.36 -18.46 -6.34
C ALA A 59 -8.55 -18.29 -5.03
N PHE A 60 -7.43 -17.61 -5.15
CA PHE A 60 -6.62 -17.18 -3.99
C PHE A 60 -6.99 -15.77 -3.56
N TRP A 61 -7.14 -14.86 -4.54
CA TRP A 61 -7.57 -13.49 -4.32
C TRP A 61 -9.09 -13.42 -4.35
N GLU A 62 -9.65 -12.77 -3.36
CA GLU A 62 -11.10 -12.61 -3.22
C GLU A 62 -11.64 -11.64 -4.27
N ASP A 63 -10.92 -10.53 -4.46
CA ASP A 63 -11.35 -9.44 -5.33
C ASP A 63 -10.21 -8.88 -6.18
N ARG A 64 -10.55 -7.91 -7.03
CA ARG A 64 -9.57 -7.10 -7.76
C ARG A 64 -8.83 -6.17 -6.79
N TYR A 65 -7.67 -5.69 -7.22
CA TYR A 65 -6.97 -4.66 -6.47
C TYR A 65 -7.79 -3.36 -6.38
N HIS A 66 -7.75 -2.74 -5.22
CA HIS A 66 -8.19 -1.36 -5.03
C HIS A 66 -7.03 -0.43 -5.35
N ALA A 67 -7.30 0.69 -6.05
CA ALA A 67 -6.28 1.66 -6.43
C ALA A 67 -6.66 3.05 -5.92
N THR A 68 -5.77 3.67 -5.18
CA THR A 68 -5.86 5.04 -4.69
C THR A 68 -4.81 5.88 -5.37
N ALA A 69 -5.20 6.95 -6.06
CA ALA A 69 -4.26 7.95 -6.55
C ALA A 69 -3.75 8.79 -5.37
N VAL A 70 -2.43 8.91 -5.26
CA VAL A 70 -1.76 9.65 -4.20
C VAL A 70 -1.05 10.86 -4.80
N ASP A 71 -1.28 12.03 -4.21
CA ASP A 71 -0.60 13.26 -4.57
C ASP A 71 0.88 13.20 -4.16
N VAL A 72 1.67 14.10 -4.72
CA VAL A 72 3.12 14.25 -4.42
C VAL A 72 3.37 14.98 -3.09
N ASP A 73 4.61 15.35 -2.85
CA ASP A 73 5.08 16.11 -1.69
C ASP A 73 4.74 15.47 -0.35
N GLU A 74 4.15 16.20 0.58
CA GLU A 74 3.83 15.72 1.91
C GLU A 74 2.87 14.51 1.92
N HIS A 75 1.98 14.41 0.93
CA HIS A 75 1.03 13.31 0.83
C HIS A 75 1.73 12.01 0.45
N LEU A 76 2.74 12.09 -0.42
CA LEU A 76 3.60 10.97 -0.75
C LEU A 76 4.35 10.46 0.50
N VAL A 77 4.96 11.37 1.28
CA VAL A 77 5.66 11.03 2.54
C VAL A 77 4.71 10.33 3.52
N ARG A 78 3.53 10.89 3.73
CA ARG A 78 2.51 10.31 4.62
C ARG A 78 2.07 8.91 4.16
N CYS A 79 1.89 8.71 2.85
CA CYS A 79 1.54 7.41 2.28
C CYS A 79 2.66 6.38 2.48
N LEU A 80 3.92 6.77 2.24
CA LEU A 80 5.09 5.92 2.45
C LEU A 80 5.16 5.44 3.91
N VAL A 81 5.09 6.36 4.86
CA VAL A 81 5.10 6.07 6.30
C VAL A 81 3.88 5.23 6.70
N TYR A 82 2.69 5.53 6.13
CA TYR A 82 1.49 4.74 6.38
C TYR A 82 1.66 3.27 6.01
N ILE A 83 2.28 2.98 4.87
CA ILE A 83 2.54 1.61 4.41
C ILE A 83 3.49 0.89 5.36
N ASP A 84 4.58 1.53 5.76
CA ASP A 84 5.58 0.93 6.65
C ASP A 84 5.04 0.65 8.05
N LEU A 85 4.22 1.54 8.59
CA LEU A 85 3.63 1.36 9.92
C LEU A 85 2.45 0.36 9.94
N ASN A 86 2.11 -0.28 8.83
CA ASN A 86 0.99 -1.22 8.79
C ASN A 86 1.12 -2.33 9.83
N MET A 87 2.28 -3.00 9.88
CA MET A 87 2.52 -4.11 10.79
C MET A 87 2.75 -3.67 12.24
N VAL A 88 3.21 -2.43 12.45
CA VAL A 88 3.30 -1.82 13.78
C VAL A 88 1.89 -1.53 14.34
N ARG A 89 1.01 -0.94 13.52
CA ARG A 89 -0.40 -0.70 13.90
C ARG A 89 -1.15 -1.99 14.18
N SER A 90 -0.81 -3.05 13.45
CA SER A 90 -1.34 -4.40 13.71
C SER A 90 -0.71 -5.08 14.93
N ARG A 91 0.23 -4.43 15.62
CA ARG A 91 0.96 -4.93 16.80
C ARG A 91 1.73 -6.23 16.57
N VAL A 92 2.11 -6.51 15.32
CA VAL A 92 2.93 -7.67 14.95
C VAL A 92 4.41 -7.40 15.24
N VAL A 93 4.85 -6.19 14.94
CA VAL A 93 6.22 -5.70 15.21
C VAL A 93 6.16 -4.37 15.95
N LYS A 94 7.28 -3.98 16.59
CA LYS A 94 7.40 -2.67 17.27
C LYS A 94 7.95 -1.58 16.36
N HIS A 95 8.74 -1.98 15.36
CA HIS A 95 9.36 -1.08 14.40
C HIS A 95 9.32 -1.70 12.99
N PRO A 96 9.14 -0.92 11.90
CA PRO A 96 9.08 -1.45 10.53
C PRO A 96 10.31 -2.24 10.10
N ASN A 97 11.48 -1.96 10.68
CA ASN A 97 12.72 -2.69 10.41
C ASN A 97 12.66 -4.18 10.83
N GLU A 98 11.76 -4.51 11.74
CA GLU A 98 11.55 -5.90 12.19
C GLU A 98 10.70 -6.70 11.18
N TRP A 99 10.10 -6.04 10.18
CA TRP A 99 9.24 -6.69 9.19
C TRP A 99 9.97 -6.90 7.85
N SER A 100 10.51 -8.08 7.65
CA SER A 100 11.30 -8.44 6.46
C SER A 100 10.53 -8.41 5.14
N HIS A 101 9.20 -8.39 5.17
CA HIS A 101 8.33 -8.35 4.00
C HIS A 101 7.79 -6.95 3.69
N GLY A 102 8.48 -5.90 4.14
CA GLY A 102 8.18 -4.50 3.87
C GLY A 102 9.32 -3.80 3.12
N GLY A 103 9.03 -2.61 2.61
CA GLY A 103 9.99 -1.79 1.87
C GLY A 103 10.91 -0.96 2.76
N TYR A 104 10.55 -0.72 4.02
CA TYR A 104 11.35 0.10 4.93
C TYR A 104 12.82 -0.31 4.99
N PRO A 105 13.18 -1.61 5.23
CA PRO A 105 14.58 -2.01 5.25
C PRO A 105 15.32 -1.70 3.94
N GLU A 106 14.65 -1.85 2.79
CA GLU A 106 15.26 -1.59 1.48
C GLU A 106 15.46 -0.09 1.22
N ILE A 107 14.60 0.78 1.78
CA ILE A 107 14.77 2.24 1.68
C ILE A 107 15.93 2.71 2.56
N VAL A 108 16.02 2.22 3.80
CA VAL A 108 17.03 2.67 4.78
C VAL A 108 18.38 2.03 4.53
N GLU A 109 18.41 0.71 4.26
CA GLU A 109 19.61 -0.08 4.01
C GLU A 109 19.51 -0.77 2.64
N PRO A 110 19.82 -0.07 1.54
CA PRO A 110 19.56 -0.58 0.20
C PRO A 110 20.39 -1.84 -0.08
N GLN A 111 19.69 -2.91 -0.40
CA GLN A 111 20.29 -4.18 -0.79
C GLN A 111 21.05 -4.06 -2.10
N GLN A 112 22.15 -4.81 -2.27
CA GLN A 112 22.92 -4.79 -3.51
C GLN A 112 22.24 -5.59 -4.65
N ARG A 113 21.41 -6.59 -4.32
CA ARG A 113 20.74 -7.48 -5.29
C ARG A 113 19.25 -7.54 -5.04
N TYR A 114 18.50 -7.85 -6.10
CA TYR A 114 17.03 -8.06 -6.07
C TYR A 114 16.22 -6.86 -5.56
N ARG A 115 16.71 -5.64 -5.83
CA ARG A 115 16.01 -4.41 -5.43
C ARG A 115 14.62 -4.33 -6.06
N ILE A 116 13.61 -4.21 -5.22
CA ILE A 116 12.22 -4.00 -5.63
C ILE A 116 11.98 -2.51 -5.79
N ILE A 117 12.34 -1.72 -4.79
CA ILE A 117 12.11 -0.26 -4.76
C ILE A 117 13.01 0.44 -5.78
N ASN A 118 12.44 1.41 -6.49
CA ASN A 118 13.19 2.36 -7.30
C ASN A 118 13.58 3.56 -6.43
N ARG A 119 14.71 3.43 -5.75
CA ARG A 119 15.19 4.42 -4.79
C ARG A 119 15.57 5.74 -5.46
N ASP A 120 16.15 5.70 -6.66
CA ASP A 120 16.53 6.91 -7.41
C ASP A 120 15.29 7.74 -7.78
N LEU A 121 14.23 7.07 -8.22
CA LEU A 121 12.94 7.72 -8.48
C LEU A 121 12.32 8.26 -7.20
N LEU A 122 12.41 7.52 -6.10
CA LEU A 122 11.90 7.95 -4.80
C LEU A 122 12.62 9.22 -4.32
N GLN A 123 13.95 9.29 -4.42
CA GLN A 123 14.73 10.48 -4.10
C GLN A 123 14.32 11.68 -4.95
N LYS A 124 14.15 11.48 -6.25
CA LYS A 124 13.70 12.52 -7.17
C LYS A 124 12.29 13.04 -6.82
N LEU A 125 11.36 12.16 -6.48
CA LEU A 125 9.98 12.56 -6.13
C LEU A 125 9.89 13.26 -4.78
N LEU A 126 10.84 13.01 -3.87
CA LEU A 126 10.91 13.62 -2.55
C LEU A 126 11.84 14.87 -2.53
N ASP A 127 12.44 15.22 -3.66
CA ASP A 127 13.43 16.30 -3.78
C ASP A 127 14.59 16.16 -2.77
N ILE A 128 15.11 14.93 -2.64
CA ILE A 128 16.20 14.58 -1.71
C ILE A 128 17.42 14.15 -2.54
N ASP A 129 18.45 14.96 -2.57
CA ASP A 129 19.69 14.61 -3.27
C ASP A 129 20.46 13.51 -2.52
N ASP A 130 20.70 13.72 -1.23
CA ASP A 130 21.46 12.82 -0.37
C ASP A 130 20.78 12.55 0.97
N GLY A 131 21.19 11.47 1.66
CA GLY A 131 20.74 11.19 3.02
C GLY A 131 19.33 10.64 3.16
N LEU A 132 18.72 10.11 2.09
CA LEU A 132 17.37 9.55 2.12
C LEU A 132 17.15 8.60 3.30
N SER A 133 18.11 7.72 3.60
CA SER A 133 18.01 6.76 4.71
C SER A 133 17.78 7.44 6.07
N GLY A 134 18.56 8.48 6.38
CA GLY A 134 18.45 9.22 7.64
C GLY A 134 17.17 10.05 7.72
N ILE A 135 16.84 10.75 6.65
CA ILE A 135 15.61 11.57 6.55
C ILE A 135 14.39 10.68 6.70
N TYR A 136 14.34 9.59 5.95
CA TYR A 136 13.22 8.66 5.95
C TYR A 136 13.02 7.98 7.30
N SER A 137 14.09 7.51 7.93
CA SER A 137 14.01 6.94 9.28
C SER A 137 13.54 7.96 10.32
N GLY A 138 13.91 9.24 10.18
CA GLY A 138 13.39 10.31 11.00
C GLY A 138 11.87 10.49 10.89
N TRP A 139 11.32 10.49 9.68
CA TRP A 139 9.86 10.58 9.47
C TRP A 139 9.11 9.41 10.09
N VAL A 140 9.64 8.20 9.91
CA VAL A 140 9.04 7.00 10.50
C VAL A 140 9.11 7.05 12.02
N GLN A 141 10.23 7.48 12.60
CA GLN A 141 10.38 7.62 14.05
C GLN A 141 9.40 8.66 14.62
N THR A 142 9.27 9.81 13.98
CA THR A 142 8.29 10.84 14.38
C THR A 142 6.87 10.26 14.40
N ALA A 143 6.48 9.53 13.35
CA ALA A 143 5.15 8.93 13.26
C ALA A 143 4.92 7.81 14.29
N LEU A 144 5.97 7.10 14.70
CA LEU A 144 5.93 6.11 15.79
C LEU A 144 5.69 6.80 17.14
N ASP A 145 6.40 7.90 17.41
CA ASP A 145 6.29 8.66 18.66
C ASP A 145 4.91 9.31 18.80
N GLU A 146 4.36 9.82 17.71
CA GLU A 146 3.02 10.39 17.61
C GLU A 146 1.91 9.33 17.67
N ARG A 147 2.24 8.05 17.58
CA ARG A 147 1.27 6.94 17.49
C ARG A 147 0.22 7.15 16.42
N THR A 148 0.66 7.53 15.23
CA THR A 148 -0.22 7.89 14.11
C THR A 148 -1.31 6.82 13.87
N PRO A 149 -2.61 7.18 13.96
CA PRO A 149 -3.69 6.23 13.85
C PRO A 149 -3.85 5.70 12.41
N ARG A 150 -4.64 4.63 12.27
CA ARG A 150 -5.04 4.14 10.95
C ARG A 150 -5.86 5.21 10.24
N GLN A 151 -5.48 5.53 9.03
CA GLN A 151 -6.22 6.39 8.12
C GLN A 151 -6.77 5.53 6.98
N ALA A 152 -8.06 5.26 7.04
CA ALA A 152 -8.74 4.41 6.07
C ALA A 152 -8.74 5.00 4.64
N ASP A 153 -8.57 6.32 4.54
CA ASP A 153 -8.56 7.05 3.27
C ASP A 153 -7.49 6.54 2.29
N TRP A 154 -6.35 6.05 2.80
CA TRP A 154 -5.28 5.45 1.99
C TRP A 154 -5.66 4.11 1.34
N THR A 155 -6.66 3.42 1.87
CA THR A 155 -7.06 2.09 1.43
C THR A 155 -8.48 2.03 0.89
N GLU A 156 -9.31 3.02 1.20
CA GLU A 156 -10.72 3.09 0.80
C GLU A 156 -10.99 4.26 -0.15
N GLY A 157 -10.07 5.25 -0.21
CA GLY A 157 -10.17 6.39 -1.10
C GLY A 157 -9.79 6.05 -2.54
N VAL A 158 -10.35 6.78 -3.48
CA VAL A 158 -10.00 6.73 -4.90
C VAL A 158 -8.85 7.69 -5.22
N ALA A 159 -8.78 8.79 -4.50
CA ALA A 159 -7.68 9.75 -4.53
C ALA A 159 -7.48 10.36 -3.15
N VAL A 160 -6.23 10.65 -2.79
CA VAL A 160 -5.82 11.34 -1.57
C VAL A 160 -4.73 12.35 -1.90
N GLY A 161 -4.91 13.59 -1.47
CA GLY A 161 -3.97 14.67 -1.76
C GLY A 161 -4.49 16.05 -1.37
N CYS A 162 -3.93 17.10 -1.96
CA CYS A 162 -4.48 18.44 -1.85
C CYS A 162 -5.85 18.53 -2.58
N LYS A 163 -6.62 19.55 -2.28
CA LYS A 163 -7.97 19.71 -2.84
C LYS A 163 -7.98 19.72 -4.36
N ASP A 164 -7.09 20.50 -4.96
CA ASP A 164 -6.99 20.66 -6.41
C ASP A 164 -6.63 19.34 -7.11
N PHE A 165 -5.73 18.57 -6.54
CA PHE A 165 -5.39 17.23 -7.03
C PHE A 165 -6.59 16.30 -7.01
N VAL A 166 -7.31 16.24 -5.89
CA VAL A 166 -8.46 15.34 -5.73
C VAL A 166 -9.61 15.75 -6.66
N GLU A 167 -9.85 17.05 -6.85
CA GLU A 167 -10.83 17.56 -7.81
C GLU A 167 -10.43 17.22 -9.24
N LYS A 168 -9.18 17.39 -9.61
CA LYS A 168 -8.64 17.02 -10.94
C LYS A 168 -8.80 15.53 -11.21
N VAL A 169 -8.50 14.67 -10.25
CA VAL A 169 -8.71 13.20 -10.39
C VAL A 169 -10.20 12.89 -10.58
N LYS A 170 -11.07 13.56 -9.83
CA LYS A 170 -12.53 13.43 -9.98
C LYS A 170 -13.00 13.80 -11.39
N GLU A 171 -12.49 14.90 -11.94
CA GLU A 171 -12.79 15.33 -13.31
C GLU A 171 -12.28 14.30 -14.35
N MET A 172 -11.05 13.79 -14.19
CA MET A 172 -10.48 12.77 -15.08
C MET A 172 -11.27 11.47 -15.10
N LEU A 173 -11.90 11.11 -13.99
CA LEU A 173 -12.76 9.94 -13.89
C LEU A 173 -14.11 10.12 -14.60
N CYS A 174 -14.51 11.35 -14.90
CA CYS A 174 -15.76 11.69 -15.60
C CYS A 174 -16.97 10.94 -15.01
N GLY A 175 -17.75 10.24 -15.84
CA GLY A 175 -18.91 9.47 -15.41
C GLY A 175 -18.63 8.38 -14.38
N ARG A 176 -17.40 7.88 -14.27
CA ARG A 176 -17.00 6.92 -13.24
C ARG A 176 -16.91 7.56 -11.84
N ALA A 177 -16.84 8.89 -11.75
CA ALA A 177 -16.86 9.63 -10.50
C ALA A 177 -18.29 9.94 -9.98
N CYS A 178 -19.31 9.47 -10.70
CA CYS A 178 -20.69 9.72 -10.33
C CYS A 178 -20.98 9.24 -8.91
N GLY A 179 -21.52 10.13 -8.07
CA GLY A 179 -21.80 9.86 -6.65
C GLY A 179 -20.63 10.01 -5.69
N ARG A 180 -19.37 10.05 -6.17
CA ARG A 180 -18.19 10.23 -5.30
C ARG A 180 -18.08 11.65 -4.79
N ARG A 181 -17.71 11.79 -3.52
CA ARG A 181 -17.60 13.08 -2.85
C ARG A 181 -16.17 13.34 -2.39
N VAL A 182 -15.74 14.59 -2.58
CA VAL A 182 -14.52 15.13 -1.99
C VAL A 182 -14.82 15.53 -0.56
N HIS A 183 -14.01 15.07 0.38
CA HIS A 183 -14.13 15.44 1.79
C HIS A 183 -12.73 15.72 2.36
N GLU A 184 -12.69 16.57 3.37
CA GLU A 184 -11.47 16.88 4.10
C GLU A 184 -11.18 15.76 5.10
N VAL A 185 -9.91 15.33 5.14
CA VAL A 185 -9.44 14.26 6.05
C VAL A 185 -8.69 14.90 7.22
N GLY A 186 -9.32 14.91 8.36
CA GLY A 186 -8.74 15.52 9.56
C GLY A 186 -8.64 17.05 9.46
N LYS A 187 -7.65 17.63 10.14
CA LYS A 187 -7.37 19.08 10.17
C LYS A 187 -6.12 19.47 9.39
N SER A 188 -5.61 18.59 8.54
CA SER A 188 -4.27 18.71 7.94
C SER A 188 -4.27 19.19 6.48
N GLY A 189 -5.38 19.73 5.97
CA GLY A 189 -5.46 20.15 4.56
C GLY A 189 -5.41 19.00 3.56
N MET A 190 -5.53 17.76 4.02
CA MET A 190 -5.62 16.57 3.19
C MET A 190 -7.07 16.33 2.78
N TYR A 191 -7.30 16.00 1.52
CA TYR A 191 -8.60 15.68 0.95
C TYR A 191 -8.59 14.28 0.38
N ALA A 192 -9.76 13.63 0.40
CA ALA A 192 -9.94 12.32 -0.22
C ALA A 192 -11.21 12.28 -1.07
N LEU A 193 -11.15 11.51 -2.15
CA LEU A 193 -12.29 11.17 -2.98
C LEU A 193 -12.77 9.77 -2.59
N LYS A 194 -13.96 9.66 -2.03
CA LYS A 194 -14.55 8.37 -1.63
C LYS A 194 -15.75 8.00 -2.45
N GLU A 195 -15.97 6.69 -2.58
CA GLU A 195 -17.24 6.18 -3.08
C GLU A 195 -18.38 6.53 -2.13
N PRO A 196 -19.60 6.73 -2.65
CA PRO A 196 -20.75 6.89 -1.76
C PRO A 196 -20.89 5.61 -0.95
N VAL A 197 -21.05 5.74 0.36
CA VAL A 197 -21.39 4.61 1.22
C VAL A 197 -22.71 4.06 0.70
N SER A 198 -22.69 2.89 0.08
CA SER A 198 -23.88 2.21 -0.33
C SER A 198 -24.58 1.73 0.94
N ALA A 199 -25.88 2.02 1.08
CA ALA A 199 -26.71 1.53 2.18
C ALA A 199 -26.68 -0.03 2.31
N TYR A 200 -26.10 -0.71 1.35
CA TYR A 200 -25.92 -2.17 1.33
C TYR A 200 -24.72 -2.63 2.17
N ASN A 201 -23.76 -1.76 2.48
CA ASN A 201 -22.58 -2.12 3.27
C ASN A 201 -22.83 -2.06 4.78
N ASP A 202 -23.82 -1.31 5.25
CA ASP A 202 -24.14 -1.22 6.69
C ASP A 202 -24.61 -2.53 7.30
N VAL A 203 -25.06 -3.49 6.47
CA VAL A 203 -25.56 -4.81 6.96
C VAL A 203 -24.40 -5.80 7.17
N PHE A 204 -23.20 -5.53 6.62
CA PHE A 204 -22.03 -6.42 6.74
C PHE A 204 -21.01 -6.02 7.81
N GLU A 205 -21.06 -4.83 8.37
CA GLU A 205 -20.15 -4.42 9.47
C GLU A 205 -20.33 -5.25 10.74
N GLY A 206 -21.46 -5.92 10.93
CA GLY A 206 -21.73 -6.78 12.09
C GLY A 206 -21.04 -8.14 12.11
N LYS A 207 -20.32 -8.52 11.04
CA LYS A 207 -19.68 -9.87 10.93
C LYS A 207 -18.17 -9.86 10.73
N MET A 208 -17.49 -8.72 10.69
CA MET A 208 -16.04 -8.66 10.84
C MET A 208 -15.64 -8.68 12.32
N GLY A 209 -16.34 -9.48 13.09
CA GLY A 209 -16.00 -9.80 14.44
C GLY A 209 -14.91 -10.85 14.47
N LEU A 210 -13.78 -10.48 15.07
CA LEU A 210 -12.76 -11.38 15.62
C LEU A 210 -12.12 -12.30 14.57
N LEU A 211 -10.90 -11.98 14.22
CA LEU A 211 -9.93 -12.95 13.68
C LEU A 211 -10.08 -14.23 14.49
N SER A 212 -10.54 -15.32 13.85
CA SER A 212 -10.69 -16.59 14.53
C SER A 212 -9.33 -17.05 15.06
N SER A 213 -9.33 -17.77 16.17
CA SER A 213 -8.14 -18.39 16.75
C SER A 213 -7.33 -19.24 15.76
N GLU A 214 -7.95 -19.69 14.66
CA GLU A 214 -7.31 -20.42 13.56
C GLU A 214 -6.32 -19.59 12.74
N ASN A 215 -6.49 -18.28 12.64
CA ASN A 215 -5.52 -17.40 11.97
C ASN A 215 -4.27 -17.12 12.83
N ARG A 216 -4.32 -17.31 14.14
CA ARG A 216 -3.14 -17.25 15.01
C ARG A 216 -2.24 -18.47 14.83
N LEU A 217 -2.81 -19.65 14.64
CA LEU A 217 -2.09 -20.90 14.42
C LEU A 217 -1.21 -20.91 13.16
N PHE A 218 -1.47 -20.03 12.19
CA PHE A 218 -0.66 -19.97 10.97
C PHE A 218 0.75 -19.41 11.20
N TRP A 219 0.93 -18.51 12.14
CA TRP A 219 2.22 -17.88 12.46
C TRP A 219 3.04 -18.71 13.43
N ASP A 220 2.37 -19.48 14.32
CA ASP A 220 3.04 -20.34 15.32
C ASP A 220 3.63 -21.61 14.69
N ILE A 221 3.20 -21.98 13.46
CA ILE A 221 3.66 -23.20 12.76
C ILE A 221 4.93 -22.96 11.93
N TYR A 222 5.27 -21.71 11.61
CA TYR A 222 6.44 -21.35 10.78
C TYR A 222 7.14 -20.10 11.32
N PRO A 223 7.93 -20.24 12.43
CA PRO A 223 8.68 -19.11 12.99
C PRO A 223 9.86 -18.66 12.13
N ASP A 224 10.25 -19.42 11.09
CA ASP A 224 11.47 -19.24 10.30
C ASP A 224 11.23 -18.95 8.81
N ILE A 225 10.14 -18.31 8.40
CA ILE A 225 9.93 -17.87 7.02
C ILE A 225 9.92 -16.35 6.92
#